data_4cc54ac567e7756848c9458903d7f2b2
#
_entry.id   4cc54ac567e7756848c9458903d7f2b2
#
_cell.length_a   1.000
_cell.length_b   1.000
_cell.length_c   1.000
_cell.angle_alpha   90.00
_cell.angle_beta   90.00
_cell.angle_gamma   90.00
#
_symmetry.space_group_name_H-M   'P 1'
#
loop_
_entity.id
_entity.type
_entity.pdbx_description
1 polymer ?
#
loop_
_entity_poly.entity_id
_entity_poly.type
_entity_poly.pdbx_seq_one_letter_code
_entity_poly.pdbx_strand_id
1 'polypeptide(L)'
;MARELVALKCAVIFASNPYGIRAATKGTSTIPIVGVDLGSDPVASGLVKSIARPGGNFTGFFLDIPELGGKQIELLIEAVPRISRVAVLWDAAIGTIQFQATQKAPRPAGVTLQSLPFRRVEEINTAFEQAAREQAQGLVVLSSPMIFTERSHIADAALNARLPSINLFNSFPKVGGLMAYGPYFPSLFTQAAGYVARILGGANPAELPIQRPTKFELVINLKTAKALGLKIPETLLVRADEVIE
;
A
#
# COMPACT_ATOMS: atom_id res chain seq x y z
N MET A 1 -2.26 -22.23 10.28
CA MET A 1 -2.30 -22.05 8.80
C MET A 1 -0.93 -22.27 8.14
N ALA A 2 0.15 -21.45 8.32
CA ALA A 2 1.42 -21.70 7.63
C ALA A 2 2.03 -23.10 7.96
N ARG A 3 2.04 -23.51 9.25
CA ARG A 3 2.52 -24.85 9.65
C ARG A 3 1.69 -25.99 9.05
N GLU A 4 0.40 -25.80 8.87
CA GLU A 4 -0.49 -26.79 8.25
C GLU A 4 -0.17 -26.96 6.76
N LEU A 5 0.04 -25.84 6.03
CA LEU A 5 0.47 -25.88 4.63
C LEU A 5 1.81 -26.61 4.48
N VAL A 6 2.75 -26.38 5.39
CA VAL A 6 4.02 -27.11 5.41
C VAL A 6 3.81 -28.60 5.68
N ALA A 7 2.96 -28.96 6.63
CA ALA A 7 2.64 -30.35 6.94
C ALA A 7 1.94 -31.08 5.76
N LEU A 8 1.15 -30.35 4.98
CA LEU A 8 0.51 -30.86 3.74
C LEU A 8 1.50 -31.02 2.58
N LYS A 9 2.77 -30.65 2.74
CA LYS A 9 3.80 -30.73 1.71
C LYS A 9 3.37 -30.08 0.39
N CYS A 10 2.77 -28.90 0.47
CA CYS A 10 2.40 -28.11 -0.71
C CYS A 10 3.61 -27.92 -1.63
N ALA A 11 3.39 -27.98 -2.94
CA ALA A 11 4.45 -27.78 -3.92
C ALA A 11 4.92 -26.31 -3.97
N VAL A 12 4.03 -25.34 -3.69
CA VAL A 12 4.29 -23.90 -3.64
C VAL A 12 3.37 -23.27 -2.59
N ILE A 13 3.84 -22.26 -1.87
CA ILE A 13 3.03 -21.41 -1.00
C ILE A 13 2.92 -20.03 -1.64
N PHE A 14 1.70 -19.54 -1.85
CA PHE A 14 1.45 -18.14 -2.22
C PHE A 14 1.07 -17.32 -0.97
N ALA A 15 1.71 -16.15 -0.79
CA ALA A 15 1.46 -15.28 0.35
C ALA A 15 1.34 -13.82 -0.10
N SER A 16 0.18 -13.18 0.12
CA SER A 16 -0.16 -11.86 -0.42
C SER A 16 -0.11 -10.72 0.61
N ASN A 17 0.58 -10.93 1.73
CA ASN A 17 0.75 -9.89 2.75
C ASN A 17 1.99 -10.19 3.63
N PRO A 18 2.54 -9.18 4.33
CA PRO A 18 3.75 -9.34 5.15
C PRO A 18 3.65 -10.41 6.25
N TYR A 19 2.46 -10.58 6.85
CA TYR A 19 2.26 -11.60 7.90
C TYR A 19 2.32 -13.01 7.33
N GLY A 20 1.63 -13.24 6.20
CA GLY A 20 1.63 -14.53 5.50
C GLY A 20 3.03 -14.89 5.02
N ILE A 21 3.76 -13.94 4.43
CA ILE A 21 5.14 -14.11 3.98
C ILE A 21 6.04 -14.47 5.17
N ARG A 22 5.99 -13.69 6.25
CA ARG A 22 6.80 -13.95 7.45
C ARG A 22 6.46 -15.30 8.10
N ALA A 23 5.19 -15.68 8.12
CA ALA A 23 4.76 -16.98 8.64
C ALA A 23 5.25 -18.13 7.76
N ALA A 24 5.17 -17.99 6.43
CA ALA A 24 5.63 -19.00 5.47
C ALA A 24 7.15 -19.17 5.53
N THR A 25 7.92 -18.07 5.50
CA THR A 25 9.39 -18.11 5.52
C THR A 25 9.97 -18.62 6.84
N LYS A 26 9.26 -18.41 7.97
CA LYS A 26 9.60 -19.05 9.25
C LYS A 26 9.19 -20.53 9.31
N GLY A 27 8.22 -20.93 8.52
CA GLY A 27 7.68 -22.30 8.53
C GLY A 27 8.48 -23.27 7.68
N THR A 28 9.12 -22.82 6.62
CA THR A 28 9.88 -23.67 5.69
C THR A 28 11.03 -22.93 5.01
N SER A 29 12.13 -23.63 4.79
CA SER A 29 13.25 -23.18 3.95
C SER A 29 13.35 -23.95 2.62
N THR A 30 12.45 -24.91 2.37
CA THR A 30 12.53 -25.82 1.22
C THR A 30 11.32 -25.67 0.28
N ILE A 31 10.10 -25.49 0.81
CA ILE A 31 8.92 -25.28 -0.03
C ILE A 31 9.03 -23.88 -0.66
N PRO A 32 8.94 -23.77 -2.00
CA PRO A 32 8.94 -22.48 -2.70
C PRO A 32 7.83 -21.55 -2.20
N ILE A 33 8.16 -20.28 -2.03
CA ILE A 33 7.21 -19.24 -1.61
C ILE A 33 7.19 -18.15 -2.67
N VAL A 34 6.01 -17.85 -3.21
CA VAL A 34 5.75 -16.69 -4.06
C VAL A 34 5.03 -15.65 -3.24
N GLY A 35 5.67 -14.48 -3.03
CA GLY A 35 5.13 -13.42 -2.19
C GLY A 35 4.69 -12.19 -2.97
N VAL A 36 3.68 -11.49 -2.44
CA VAL A 36 3.37 -10.11 -2.81
C VAL A 36 3.47 -9.28 -1.55
N ASP A 37 4.59 -8.56 -1.38
CA ASP A 37 4.85 -7.70 -0.23
C ASP A 37 4.70 -6.23 -0.64
N LEU A 38 3.72 -5.57 -0.07
CA LEU A 38 3.43 -4.16 -0.33
C LEU A 38 4.01 -3.24 0.74
N GLY A 39 4.81 -3.75 1.67
CA GLY A 39 5.17 -2.98 2.84
C GLY A 39 6.64 -3.00 3.25
N SER A 40 7.45 -3.89 2.71
CA SER A 40 8.86 -4.02 3.13
C SER A 40 9.82 -4.15 1.95
N ASP A 41 11.04 -3.63 2.12
CA ASP A 41 12.16 -3.94 1.24
C ASP A 41 12.61 -5.38 1.51
N PRO A 42 12.54 -6.29 0.52
CA PRO A 42 12.85 -7.69 0.73
C PRO A 42 14.33 -7.95 0.97
N VAL A 43 15.22 -7.07 0.54
CA VAL A 43 16.67 -7.15 0.80
C VAL A 43 16.99 -6.61 2.19
N ALA A 44 16.50 -5.42 2.52
CA ALA A 44 16.71 -4.80 3.83
C ALA A 44 16.09 -5.62 4.98
N SER A 45 14.98 -6.32 4.72
CA SER A 45 14.37 -7.24 5.69
C SER A 45 15.07 -8.60 5.81
N GLY A 46 16.08 -8.85 4.99
CA GLY A 46 16.80 -10.13 4.96
C GLY A 46 16.01 -11.30 4.36
N LEU A 47 14.90 -11.00 3.69
CA LEU A 47 14.04 -12.00 3.05
C LEU A 47 14.72 -12.64 1.84
N VAL A 48 15.49 -11.85 1.10
CA VAL A 48 16.28 -12.28 -0.07
C VAL A 48 17.68 -11.68 -0.06
N LYS A 49 18.62 -12.31 -0.77
CA LYS A 49 20.00 -11.82 -0.90
C LYS A 49 20.10 -10.60 -1.82
N SER A 50 19.33 -10.63 -2.93
CA SER A 50 19.23 -9.52 -3.88
C SER A 50 17.94 -9.61 -4.67
N ILE A 51 17.53 -8.50 -5.29
CA ILE A 51 16.36 -8.44 -6.18
C ILE A 51 16.54 -9.34 -7.40
N ALA A 52 17.72 -9.31 -8.02
CA ALA A 52 18.00 -10.07 -9.25
C ALA A 52 18.14 -11.57 -9.00
N ARG A 53 18.67 -11.97 -7.85
CA ARG A 53 18.87 -13.36 -7.44
C ARG A 53 18.50 -13.53 -5.97
N PRO A 54 17.27 -13.92 -5.67
CA PRO A 54 16.79 -14.08 -4.29
C PRO A 54 17.63 -15.04 -3.45
N GLY A 55 18.12 -16.13 -4.03
CA GLY A 55 19.09 -17.03 -3.42
C GLY A 55 18.56 -17.94 -2.31
N GLY A 56 17.24 -18.08 -2.20
CA GLY A 56 16.54 -18.93 -1.24
C GLY A 56 15.28 -19.53 -1.84
N ASN A 57 14.34 -19.94 -0.98
CA ASN A 57 13.07 -20.49 -1.42
C ASN A 57 11.96 -19.42 -1.62
N PHE A 58 12.28 -18.14 -1.48
CA PHE A 58 11.34 -17.03 -1.64
C PHE A 58 11.61 -16.25 -2.93
N THR A 59 10.55 -15.91 -3.66
CA THR A 59 10.54 -14.95 -4.76
C THR A 59 9.20 -14.23 -4.81
N GLY A 60 9.01 -13.26 -5.72
CA GLY A 60 7.72 -12.59 -5.89
C GLY A 60 7.82 -11.12 -6.26
N PHE A 61 6.95 -10.31 -5.62
CA PHE A 61 6.74 -8.90 -5.96
C PHE A 61 6.80 -8.02 -4.71
N PHE A 62 7.35 -6.81 -4.85
CA PHE A 62 7.34 -5.81 -3.78
C PHE A 62 7.09 -4.39 -4.33
N LEU A 63 6.66 -3.48 -3.45
CA LEU A 63 6.51 -2.06 -3.78
C LEU A 63 7.71 -1.25 -3.30
N ASP A 64 8.10 -0.26 -4.11
CA ASP A 64 8.98 0.80 -3.67
C ASP A 64 8.16 1.86 -2.91
N ILE A 65 8.04 1.68 -1.60
CA ILE A 65 7.20 2.53 -0.75
C ILE A 65 7.64 4.00 -0.75
N PRO A 66 8.95 4.36 -0.72
CA PRO A 66 9.36 5.74 -0.83
C PRO A 66 8.89 6.43 -2.12
N GLU A 67 9.03 5.76 -3.26
CA GLU A 67 8.59 6.28 -4.56
C GLU A 67 7.07 6.43 -4.60
N LEU A 68 6.34 5.41 -4.19
CA LEU A 68 4.88 5.44 -4.12
C LEU A 68 4.36 6.53 -3.20
N GLY A 69 4.93 6.63 -1.98
CA GLY A 69 4.54 7.65 -1.01
C GLY A 69 4.78 9.07 -1.51
N GLY A 70 5.91 9.31 -2.18
CA GLY A 70 6.21 10.57 -2.83
C GLY A 70 5.18 10.93 -3.90
N LYS A 71 4.81 9.96 -4.74
CA LYS A 71 3.81 10.15 -5.80
C LYS A 71 2.41 10.39 -5.25
N GLN A 72 2.01 9.69 -4.19
CA GLN A 72 0.73 9.93 -3.52
C GLN A 72 0.65 11.34 -2.93
N ILE A 73 1.72 11.83 -2.28
CA ILE A 73 1.78 13.19 -1.76
C ILE A 73 1.70 14.21 -2.90
N GLU A 74 2.43 14.00 -4.00
CA GLU A 74 2.41 14.86 -5.19
C GLU A 74 0.99 14.97 -5.76
N LEU A 75 0.32 13.83 -5.98
CA LEU A 75 -1.05 13.78 -6.52
C LEU A 75 -2.05 14.46 -5.58
N LEU A 76 -1.89 14.31 -4.27
CA LEU A 76 -2.75 14.96 -3.29
C LEU A 76 -2.60 16.49 -3.34
N ILE A 77 -1.37 16.99 -3.47
CA ILE A 77 -1.08 18.42 -3.59
C ILE A 77 -1.57 18.97 -4.94
N GLU A 78 -1.44 18.19 -6.03
CA GLU A 78 -1.97 18.57 -7.34
C GLU A 78 -3.50 18.69 -7.29
N ALA A 79 -4.18 17.74 -6.63
CA ALA A 79 -5.64 17.77 -6.47
C ALA A 79 -6.11 18.93 -5.58
N VAL A 80 -5.33 19.30 -4.57
CA VAL A 80 -5.67 20.33 -3.58
C VAL A 80 -4.49 21.29 -3.41
N PRO A 81 -4.40 22.33 -4.25
CA PRO A 81 -3.32 23.31 -4.18
C PRO A 81 -3.26 24.00 -2.80
N ARG A 82 -2.01 24.30 -2.35
CA ARG A 82 -1.69 24.96 -1.07
C ARG A 82 -1.72 24.04 0.16
N ILE A 83 -1.81 22.73 0.00
CA ILE A 83 -1.54 21.81 1.12
C ILE A 83 -0.07 21.97 1.55
N SER A 84 0.14 22.23 2.83
CA SER A 84 1.46 22.25 3.45
C SER A 84 1.60 21.30 4.63
N ARG A 85 0.48 20.77 5.15
CA ARG A 85 0.46 19.78 6.23
C ARG A 85 -0.34 18.56 5.81
N VAL A 86 0.34 17.43 5.66
CA VAL A 86 -0.24 16.16 5.26
C VAL A 86 -0.15 15.19 6.43
N ALA A 87 -1.28 14.73 6.90
CA ALA A 87 -1.34 13.66 7.87
C ALA A 87 -1.07 12.30 7.19
N VAL A 88 -0.40 11.42 7.88
CA VAL A 88 -0.12 10.05 7.43
C VAL A 88 -0.71 9.09 8.45
N LEU A 89 -1.83 8.46 8.11
CA LEU A 89 -2.49 7.45 8.94
C LEU A 89 -1.84 6.09 8.69
N TRP A 90 -1.39 5.42 9.75
CA TRP A 90 -0.69 4.16 9.63
C TRP A 90 -0.90 3.22 10.82
N ASP A 91 -0.90 1.94 10.52
CA ASP A 91 -1.08 0.85 11.49
C ASP A 91 0.26 0.55 12.20
N ALA A 92 0.39 1.02 13.43
CA ALA A 92 1.60 0.83 14.23
C ALA A 92 1.76 -0.60 14.77
N ALA A 93 0.74 -1.46 14.65
CA ALA A 93 0.85 -2.87 15.02
C ALA A 93 1.73 -3.66 14.05
N ILE A 94 1.81 -3.22 12.76
CA ILE A 94 2.67 -3.87 11.76
C ILE A 94 4.10 -3.33 11.69
N GLY A 95 4.42 -2.32 12.52
CA GLY A 95 5.73 -1.67 12.56
C GLY A 95 5.80 -0.36 11.79
N THR A 96 6.98 0.25 11.77
CA THR A 96 7.20 1.63 11.31
C THR A 96 7.74 1.75 9.88
N ILE A 97 8.02 0.64 9.20
CA ILE A 97 8.77 0.62 7.93
C ILE A 97 8.10 1.49 6.86
N GLN A 98 6.79 1.32 6.64
CA GLN A 98 6.07 2.11 5.63
C GLN A 98 6.07 3.59 5.97
N PHE A 99 5.80 3.94 7.24
CA PHE A 99 5.79 5.33 7.69
C PHE A 99 7.18 5.97 7.54
N GLN A 100 8.25 5.31 7.96
CA GLN A 100 9.62 5.80 7.80
C GLN A 100 10.00 5.97 6.33
N ALA A 101 9.58 5.05 5.47
CA ALA A 101 9.78 5.16 4.02
C ALA A 101 9.03 6.37 3.45
N THR A 102 7.77 6.58 3.84
CA THR A 102 6.98 7.75 3.44
C THR A 102 7.59 9.06 3.97
N GLN A 103 8.15 9.07 5.18
CA GLN A 103 8.87 10.25 5.71
C GLN A 103 10.08 10.63 4.85
N LYS A 104 10.78 9.64 4.29
CA LYS A 104 11.95 9.84 3.43
C LYS A 104 11.57 10.11 1.98
N ALA A 105 10.28 9.94 1.60
CA ALA A 105 9.81 10.15 0.26
C ALA A 105 10.09 11.59 -0.23
N PRO A 106 10.51 11.77 -1.49
CA PRO A 106 10.58 13.09 -2.11
C PRO A 106 9.22 13.79 -2.03
N ARG A 107 9.24 15.08 -1.71
CA ARG A 107 8.04 15.91 -1.66
C ARG A 107 8.39 17.38 -1.90
N PRO A 108 7.41 18.20 -2.34
CA PRO A 108 7.64 19.63 -2.52
C PRO A 108 8.14 20.30 -1.25
N ALA A 109 8.99 21.32 -1.42
CA ALA A 109 9.49 22.11 -0.30
C ALA A 109 8.33 22.78 0.47
N GLY A 110 8.43 22.82 1.79
CA GLY A 110 7.39 23.38 2.66
C GLY A 110 6.26 22.41 3.03
N VAL A 111 6.24 21.19 2.50
CA VAL A 111 5.27 20.18 2.92
C VAL A 111 5.79 19.39 4.11
N THR A 112 5.05 19.45 5.22
CA THR A 112 5.33 18.71 6.45
C THR A 112 4.43 17.48 6.57
N LEU A 113 4.95 16.39 7.14
CA LEU A 113 4.19 15.18 7.41
C LEU A 113 3.90 15.06 8.91
N GLN A 114 2.64 14.85 9.23
CA GLN A 114 2.14 14.59 10.57
C GLN A 114 1.90 13.08 10.71
N SER A 115 2.47 12.47 11.75
CA SER A 115 2.28 11.04 12.03
C SER A 115 0.99 10.80 12.79
N LEU A 116 0.12 9.93 12.27
CA LEU A 116 -1.10 9.46 12.91
C LEU A 116 -1.06 7.94 13.09
N PRO A 117 -0.33 7.44 14.11
CA PRO A 117 -0.30 6.01 14.40
C PRO A 117 -1.61 5.55 15.06
N PHE A 118 -2.05 4.35 14.73
CA PHE A 118 -3.06 3.63 15.50
C PHE A 118 -2.69 2.13 15.57
N ARG A 119 -3.20 1.41 16.54
CA ARG A 119 -2.94 -0.03 16.76
C ARG A 119 -4.21 -0.85 16.80
N ARG A 120 -5.35 -0.20 17.03
CA ARG A 120 -6.67 -0.82 17.18
C ARG A 120 -7.70 0.08 16.49
N VAL A 121 -8.78 -0.52 16.04
CA VAL A 121 -9.86 0.16 15.28
C VAL A 121 -10.42 1.36 16.06
N GLU A 122 -10.55 1.23 17.40
CA GLU A 122 -11.10 2.26 18.28
C GLU A 122 -10.23 3.54 18.31
N GLU A 123 -8.96 3.43 17.95
CA GLU A 123 -8.01 4.56 17.94
C GLU A 123 -8.09 5.40 16.65
N ILE A 124 -8.80 4.92 15.62
CA ILE A 124 -8.91 5.61 14.33
C ILE A 124 -9.53 7.01 14.53
N ASN A 125 -10.65 7.11 15.24
CA ASN A 125 -11.29 8.41 15.47
C ASN A 125 -10.38 9.39 16.26
N THR A 126 -9.66 8.90 17.26
CA THR A 126 -8.68 9.70 18.00
C THR A 126 -7.54 10.20 17.11
N ALA A 127 -7.10 9.40 16.13
CA ALA A 127 -6.11 9.84 15.14
C ALA A 127 -6.67 11.00 14.27
N PHE A 128 -7.94 10.95 13.88
CA PHE A 128 -8.58 12.07 13.16
C PHE A 128 -8.76 13.33 14.02
N GLU A 129 -9.07 13.19 15.30
CA GLU A 129 -9.08 14.31 16.25
C GLU A 129 -7.69 14.94 16.39
N GLN A 130 -6.64 14.14 16.40
CA GLN A 130 -5.27 14.64 16.39
C GLN A 130 -4.96 15.37 15.08
N ALA A 131 -5.35 14.82 13.93
CA ALA A 131 -5.20 15.49 12.63
C ALA A 131 -5.84 16.88 12.63
N ALA A 132 -7.05 17.01 13.19
CA ALA A 132 -7.75 18.28 13.30
C ALA A 132 -7.03 19.27 14.23
N ARG A 133 -6.60 18.82 15.41
CA ARG A 133 -5.84 19.66 16.37
C ARG A 133 -4.56 20.21 15.76
N GLU A 134 -3.86 19.41 14.98
CA GLU A 134 -2.61 19.78 14.30
C GLU A 134 -2.84 20.41 12.93
N GLN A 135 -4.12 20.66 12.59
CA GLN A 135 -4.53 21.36 11.36
C GLN A 135 -4.03 20.68 10.07
N ALA A 136 -4.14 19.37 9.99
CA ALA A 136 -3.90 18.65 8.73
C ALA A 136 -4.80 19.18 7.62
N GLN A 137 -4.28 19.20 6.40
CA GLN A 137 -4.98 19.71 5.20
C GLN A 137 -5.19 18.62 4.15
N GLY A 138 -4.55 17.47 4.33
CA GLY A 138 -4.70 16.30 3.51
C GLY A 138 -4.25 15.05 4.26
N LEU A 139 -4.61 13.88 3.75
CA LEU A 139 -4.40 12.59 4.39
C LEU A 139 -3.84 11.57 3.42
N VAL A 140 -2.68 11.02 3.74
CA VAL A 140 -2.18 9.78 3.14
C VAL A 140 -2.51 8.63 4.07
N VAL A 141 -3.20 7.61 3.55
CA VAL A 141 -3.55 6.40 4.30
C VAL A 141 -2.63 5.28 3.84
N LEU A 142 -1.75 4.81 4.70
CA LEU A 142 -0.83 3.71 4.37
C LEU A 142 -1.59 2.38 4.29
N SER A 143 -0.90 1.30 3.96
CA SER A 143 -1.54 0.00 3.78
C SER A 143 -1.33 -0.93 4.96
N SER A 144 -2.40 -1.58 5.42
CA SER A 144 -2.36 -2.74 6.29
C SER A 144 -3.64 -3.57 6.11
N PRO A 145 -3.67 -4.83 6.58
CA PRO A 145 -4.91 -5.60 6.61
C PRO A 145 -6.03 -4.89 7.38
N MET A 146 -5.71 -4.23 8.50
CA MET A 146 -6.67 -3.47 9.30
C MET A 146 -7.21 -2.26 8.52
N ILE A 147 -6.33 -1.47 7.91
CA ILE A 147 -6.73 -0.33 7.05
C ILE A 147 -7.61 -0.80 5.88
N PHE A 148 -7.28 -1.93 5.26
CA PHE A 148 -8.10 -2.48 4.18
C PHE A 148 -9.49 -2.89 4.68
N THR A 149 -9.60 -3.50 5.86
CA THR A 149 -10.88 -3.89 6.47
C THR A 149 -11.69 -2.65 6.84
N GLU A 150 -11.07 -1.66 7.48
CA GLU A 150 -11.69 -0.45 8.00
C GLU A 150 -11.77 0.70 6.96
N ARG A 151 -11.53 0.43 5.69
CA ARG A 151 -11.43 1.47 4.66
C ARG A 151 -12.67 2.35 4.53
N SER A 152 -13.86 1.81 4.76
CA SER A 152 -15.11 2.59 4.75
C SER A 152 -15.17 3.54 5.95
N HIS A 153 -14.87 3.06 7.15
CA HIS A 153 -14.81 3.88 8.36
C HIS A 153 -13.75 4.99 8.22
N ILE A 154 -12.57 4.67 7.66
CA ILE A 154 -11.50 5.66 7.43
C ILE A 154 -11.93 6.71 6.38
N ALA A 155 -12.63 6.28 5.31
CA ALA A 155 -13.13 7.20 4.29
C ALA A 155 -14.19 8.17 4.87
N ASP A 156 -15.15 7.65 5.65
CA ASP A 156 -16.16 8.46 6.34
C ASP A 156 -15.51 9.43 7.34
N ALA A 157 -14.56 8.97 8.15
CA ALA A 157 -13.83 9.82 9.09
C ALA A 157 -13.04 10.93 8.37
N ALA A 158 -12.40 10.62 7.23
CA ALA A 158 -11.69 11.61 6.42
C ALA A 158 -12.66 12.65 5.84
N LEU A 159 -13.82 12.23 5.33
CA LEU A 159 -14.84 13.13 4.80
C LEU A 159 -15.41 14.04 5.89
N ASN A 160 -15.74 13.49 7.07
CA ASN A 160 -16.25 14.23 8.22
C ASN A 160 -15.23 15.24 8.75
N ALA A 161 -13.94 14.89 8.74
CA ALA A 161 -12.84 15.78 9.09
C ALA A 161 -12.47 16.78 7.95
N ARG A 162 -13.19 16.74 6.80
CA ARG A 162 -12.87 17.53 5.60
C ARG A 162 -11.44 17.37 5.10
N LEU A 163 -10.86 16.18 5.25
CA LEU A 163 -9.52 15.84 4.81
C LEU A 163 -9.54 15.15 3.44
N PRO A 164 -9.09 15.80 2.38
CA PRO A 164 -8.78 15.13 1.11
C PRO A 164 -7.83 13.97 1.36
N SER A 165 -8.18 12.78 0.88
CA SER A 165 -7.47 11.56 1.26
C SER A 165 -7.02 10.75 0.04
N ILE A 166 -5.86 10.10 0.17
CA ILE A 166 -5.32 9.18 -0.83
C ILE A 166 -4.83 7.88 -0.17
N ASN A 167 -5.10 6.77 -0.83
CA ASN A 167 -4.65 5.43 -0.43
C ASN A 167 -4.06 4.68 -1.63
N LEU A 168 -3.43 3.52 -1.42
CA LEU A 168 -2.92 2.72 -2.52
C LEU A 168 -3.99 1.80 -3.16
N PHE A 169 -5.07 1.49 -2.45
CA PHE A 169 -6.09 0.57 -2.94
C PHE A 169 -7.20 1.30 -3.72
N ASN A 170 -7.45 0.91 -4.96
CA ASN A 170 -8.51 1.46 -5.81
C ASN A 170 -9.94 1.24 -5.24
N SER A 171 -10.10 0.35 -4.26
CA SER A 171 -11.34 0.17 -3.51
C SER A 171 -11.63 1.31 -2.53
N PHE A 172 -10.64 2.13 -2.15
CA PHE A 172 -10.82 3.22 -1.19
C PHE A 172 -11.71 4.36 -1.73
N PRO A 173 -11.52 4.88 -2.95
CA PRO A 173 -12.46 5.84 -3.53
C PRO A 173 -13.88 5.27 -3.71
N LYS A 174 -14.01 3.96 -3.95
CA LYS A 174 -15.33 3.30 -4.13
C LYS A 174 -16.18 3.28 -2.85
N VAL A 175 -15.55 3.48 -1.69
CA VAL A 175 -16.22 3.56 -0.38
C VAL A 175 -16.21 4.98 0.21
N GLY A 176 -15.94 6.03 -0.59
CA GLY A 176 -16.01 7.42 -0.15
C GLY A 176 -14.67 8.13 0.05
N GLY A 177 -13.53 7.46 -0.08
CA GLY A 177 -12.23 8.13 -0.16
C GLY A 177 -12.12 9.04 -1.39
N LEU A 178 -11.22 10.04 -1.36
CA LEU A 178 -11.09 10.96 -2.49
C LEU A 178 -10.33 10.34 -3.66
N MET A 179 -9.16 9.77 -3.39
CA MET A 179 -8.29 9.23 -4.44
C MET A 179 -7.64 7.93 -4.03
N ALA A 180 -7.23 7.16 -5.03
CA ALA A 180 -6.26 6.08 -4.87
C ALA A 180 -5.19 6.16 -5.94
N TYR A 181 -3.94 5.87 -5.57
CA TYR A 181 -2.86 5.63 -6.49
C TYR A 181 -2.02 4.44 -6.00
N GLY A 182 -2.03 3.37 -6.75
CA GLY A 182 -1.33 2.14 -6.39
C GLY A 182 -1.27 1.14 -7.54
N PRO A 183 -0.67 -0.03 -7.32
CA PRO A 183 -0.54 -1.04 -8.35
C PRO A 183 -1.91 -1.57 -8.79
N TYR A 184 -2.01 -1.90 -10.08
CA TYR A 184 -3.14 -2.63 -10.63
C TYR A 184 -3.09 -4.09 -10.16
N PHE A 185 -3.78 -4.39 -9.06
CA PHE A 185 -3.74 -5.68 -8.38
C PHE A 185 -4.07 -6.88 -9.27
N PRO A 186 -5.08 -6.84 -10.19
CA PRO A 186 -5.35 -7.98 -11.06
C PRO A 186 -4.14 -8.39 -11.90
N SER A 187 -3.40 -7.43 -12.47
CA SER A 187 -2.17 -7.71 -13.22
C SER A 187 -1.08 -8.28 -12.31
N LEU A 188 -0.92 -7.73 -11.11
CA LEU A 188 0.07 -8.17 -10.14
C LEU A 188 -0.17 -9.63 -9.72
N PHE A 189 -1.42 -9.99 -9.43
CA PHE A 189 -1.77 -11.37 -9.08
C PHE A 189 -1.65 -12.33 -10.27
N THR A 190 -1.96 -11.89 -11.50
CA THR A 190 -1.73 -12.68 -12.72
C THR A 190 -0.24 -12.97 -12.91
N GLN A 191 0.61 -11.98 -12.71
CA GLN A 191 2.06 -12.16 -12.78
C GLN A 191 2.57 -13.11 -11.67
N ALA A 192 2.04 -12.99 -10.45
CA ALA A 192 2.38 -13.89 -9.36
C ALA A 192 1.95 -15.35 -9.65
N ALA A 193 0.78 -15.55 -10.25
CA ALA A 193 0.34 -16.86 -10.71
C ALA A 193 1.28 -17.44 -11.79
N GLY A 194 1.83 -16.60 -12.67
CA GLY A 194 2.86 -16.99 -13.64
C GLY A 194 4.14 -17.49 -12.95
N TYR A 195 4.54 -16.88 -11.83
CA TYR A 195 5.68 -17.37 -11.04
C TYR A 195 5.38 -18.72 -10.39
N VAL A 196 4.18 -18.90 -9.84
CA VAL A 196 3.73 -20.20 -9.32
C VAL A 196 3.79 -21.28 -10.41
N ALA A 197 3.26 -20.99 -11.60
CA ALA A 197 3.28 -21.94 -12.73
C ALA A 197 4.71 -22.31 -13.15
N ARG A 198 5.63 -21.35 -13.22
CA ARG A 198 7.05 -21.60 -13.55
C ARG A 198 7.72 -22.51 -12.50
N ILE A 199 7.45 -22.28 -11.22
CA ILE A 199 8.01 -23.11 -10.13
C ILE A 199 7.43 -24.52 -10.18
N LEU A 200 6.13 -24.67 -10.42
CA LEU A 200 5.50 -25.99 -10.63
C LEU A 200 6.07 -26.71 -11.86
N GLY A 201 6.52 -25.96 -12.87
CA GLY A 201 7.24 -26.47 -14.04
C GLY A 201 8.74 -26.75 -13.79
N GLY A 202 9.22 -26.62 -12.55
CA GLY A 202 10.62 -26.95 -12.17
C GLY A 202 11.58 -25.76 -12.11
N ALA A 203 11.12 -24.51 -12.28
CA ALA A 203 11.99 -23.36 -12.11
C ALA A 203 12.41 -23.18 -10.65
N ASN A 204 13.68 -22.84 -10.43
CA ASN A 204 14.23 -22.60 -9.09
C ASN A 204 13.81 -21.20 -8.59
N PRO A 205 13.09 -21.06 -7.46
CA PRO A 205 12.73 -19.76 -6.92
C PRO A 205 13.94 -18.89 -6.58
N ALA A 206 15.10 -19.48 -6.26
CA ALA A 206 16.33 -18.77 -5.97
C ALA A 206 16.86 -17.94 -7.16
N GLU A 207 16.47 -18.29 -8.38
CA GLU A 207 16.90 -17.66 -9.64
C GLU A 207 15.80 -16.78 -10.28
N LEU A 208 14.57 -16.83 -9.75
CA LEU A 208 13.48 -16.00 -10.22
C LEU A 208 13.58 -14.61 -9.57
N PRO A 209 13.83 -13.54 -10.36
CA PRO A 209 14.02 -12.20 -9.81
C PRO A 209 12.79 -11.72 -9.04
N ILE A 210 12.98 -10.97 -7.98
CA ILE A 210 11.91 -10.18 -7.37
C ILE A 210 11.54 -9.07 -8.35
N GLN A 211 10.24 -8.87 -8.57
CA GLN A 211 9.75 -7.85 -9.49
C GLN A 211 9.02 -6.73 -8.76
N ARG A 212 8.94 -5.57 -9.43
CA ARG A 212 8.07 -4.46 -9.04
C ARG A 212 6.82 -4.47 -9.93
N PRO A 213 5.67 -4.03 -9.43
CA PRO A 213 4.53 -3.76 -10.28
C PRO A 213 4.90 -2.77 -11.40
N THR A 214 4.46 -3.05 -12.60
CA THR A 214 4.72 -2.18 -13.78
C THR A 214 3.51 -1.34 -14.15
N LYS A 215 2.31 -1.74 -13.69
CA LYS A 215 1.07 -1.03 -13.94
C LYS A 215 0.53 -0.46 -12.64
N PHE A 216 0.32 0.86 -12.63
CA PHE A 216 -0.31 1.60 -11.55
C PHE A 216 -1.62 2.20 -12.06
N GLU A 217 -2.54 2.48 -11.15
CA GLU A 217 -3.84 3.11 -11.44
C GLU A 217 -4.05 4.32 -10.54
N LEU A 218 -4.60 5.39 -11.14
CA LEU A 218 -5.14 6.55 -10.47
C LEU A 218 -6.66 6.49 -10.53
N VAL A 219 -7.31 6.44 -9.38
CA VAL A 219 -8.77 6.48 -9.25
C VAL A 219 -9.17 7.73 -8.48
N ILE A 220 -10.17 8.47 -8.98
CA ILE A 220 -10.64 9.73 -8.36
C ILE A 220 -12.14 9.66 -8.17
N ASN A 221 -12.62 10.02 -6.97
CA ASN A 221 -14.05 10.11 -6.66
C ASN A 221 -14.51 11.57 -6.68
N LEU A 222 -15.29 11.94 -7.71
CA LEU A 222 -15.83 13.29 -7.86
C LEU A 222 -16.99 13.56 -6.90
N LYS A 223 -17.74 12.54 -6.43
CA LYS A 223 -18.75 12.73 -5.37
C LYS A 223 -18.09 13.21 -4.08
N THR A 224 -16.98 12.57 -3.71
CA THR A 224 -16.19 12.96 -2.53
C THR A 224 -15.54 14.33 -2.74
N ALA A 225 -14.98 14.61 -3.93
CA ALA A 225 -14.44 15.93 -4.25
C ALA A 225 -15.49 17.02 -4.09
N LYS A 226 -16.70 16.81 -4.63
CA LYS A 226 -17.85 17.73 -4.49
C LYS A 226 -18.25 17.95 -3.03
N ALA A 227 -18.34 16.87 -2.24
CA ALA A 227 -18.67 16.95 -0.82
C ALA A 227 -17.63 17.73 -0.01
N LEU A 228 -16.34 17.66 -0.40
CA LEU A 228 -15.25 18.43 0.18
C LEU A 228 -15.17 19.88 -0.37
N GLY A 229 -15.99 20.24 -1.36
CA GLY A 229 -15.95 21.55 -2.02
C GLY A 229 -14.73 21.74 -2.93
N LEU A 230 -14.16 20.63 -3.43
CA LEU A 230 -12.97 20.65 -4.27
C LEU A 230 -13.32 20.60 -5.75
N LYS A 231 -12.58 21.36 -6.56
CA LYS A 231 -12.57 21.25 -8.01
C LYS A 231 -11.26 20.55 -8.42
N ILE A 232 -11.35 19.30 -8.82
CA ILE A 232 -10.20 18.54 -9.29
C ILE A 232 -9.71 19.12 -10.63
N PRO A 233 -8.39 19.39 -10.78
CA PRO A 233 -7.84 19.88 -12.05
C PRO A 233 -8.09 18.92 -13.21
N GLU A 234 -8.39 19.45 -14.38
CA GLU A 234 -8.64 18.66 -15.60
C GLU A 234 -7.41 17.83 -15.99
N THR A 235 -6.22 18.39 -15.80
CA THR A 235 -4.94 17.68 -16.00
C THR A 235 -4.80 16.40 -15.18
N LEU A 236 -5.41 16.37 -14.00
CA LEU A 236 -5.42 15.19 -13.14
C LEU A 236 -6.50 14.19 -13.59
N LEU A 237 -7.67 14.68 -13.98
CA LEU A 237 -8.77 13.84 -14.48
C LEU A 237 -8.42 13.10 -15.76
N VAL A 238 -7.71 13.75 -16.69
CA VAL A 238 -7.24 13.11 -17.94
C VAL A 238 -6.25 11.98 -17.69
N ARG A 239 -5.54 12.02 -16.56
CA ARG A 239 -4.57 10.99 -16.16
C ARG A 239 -5.19 9.88 -15.32
N ALA A 240 -6.44 10.05 -14.89
CA ALA A 240 -7.12 9.05 -14.09
C ALA A 240 -7.53 7.84 -14.94
N ASP A 241 -7.27 6.65 -14.43
CA ASP A 241 -7.73 5.40 -15.06
C ASP A 241 -9.23 5.14 -14.79
N GLU A 242 -9.74 5.64 -13.66
CA GLU A 242 -11.15 5.55 -13.29
C GLU A 242 -11.59 6.85 -12.57
N VAL A 243 -12.71 7.40 -12.98
CA VAL A 243 -13.38 8.55 -12.34
C VAL A 243 -14.76 8.10 -11.87
N ILE A 244 -15.03 8.23 -10.57
CA ILE A 244 -16.31 7.87 -9.95
C ILE A 244 -17.17 9.13 -9.86
N GLU A 245 -18.31 9.12 -10.56
CA GLU A 245 -19.30 10.20 -10.64
C GLU A 245 -20.54 9.92 -9.77
#